data_d6859e6ac797968597a41669e953f725
#
_entry.id   d6859e6ac797968597a41669e953f725
#
_cell.length_a   1.000
_cell.length_b   1.000
_cell.length_c   1.000
_cell.angle_alpha   90.00
_cell.angle_beta   90.00
_cell.angle_gamma   90.00
#
_symmetry.space_group_name_H-M   'P 1'
#
loop_
_entity.id
_entity.type
_entity.pdbx_description
1 polymer ?
#
loop_
_entity_poly.entity_id
_entity_poly.type
_entity_poly.pdbx_seq_one_letter_code
_entity_poly.pdbx_strand_id
1 'polypeptide(L)'
;FQGALADLNAPELGAKLIEDIIKDLDPSSIDEVILGSVLTAGQGQAPARQAAIKGGLPNSVQALTVNKVCSSGLKAVMLAANSILTGQAEAVIAGGMESMSNAPSLVPSLREGARLGNTTAIDSIVHDGLWDVYNDFHMGSAAELCAKNYKISREEQDEFAIKSYKRAQ
;
A
#
# COMPACT_ATOMS: atom_id res chain seq x y z
N PHE A 1 -10.08 7.80 3.15
CA PHE A 1 -11.11 7.12 2.40
C PHE A 1 -12.10 8.13 1.83
N GLN A 2 -12.33 8.10 0.51
CA GLN A 2 -13.22 9.03 -0.20
C GLN A 2 -12.91 10.53 0.01
N GLY A 3 -11.63 10.87 0.15
CA GLY A 3 -11.16 12.25 0.32
C GLY A 3 -10.77 12.90 -1.00
N ALA A 4 -9.96 13.97 -0.92
CA ALA A 4 -9.56 14.79 -2.08
C ALA A 4 -8.79 14.01 -3.17
N LEU A 5 -8.22 12.86 -2.87
CA LEU A 5 -7.46 12.02 -3.80
C LEU A 5 -8.24 10.75 -4.23
N ALA A 6 -9.55 10.69 -3.98
CA ALA A 6 -10.36 9.51 -4.25
C ALA A 6 -10.38 9.08 -5.74
N ASP A 7 -10.23 10.04 -6.65
CA ASP A 7 -10.24 9.77 -8.10
C ASP A 7 -8.92 9.20 -8.64
N LEU A 8 -7.86 9.16 -7.80
CA LEU A 8 -6.55 8.63 -8.19
C LEU A 8 -6.38 7.19 -7.72
N ASN A 9 -5.96 6.31 -8.61
CA ASN A 9 -5.54 4.95 -8.24
C ASN A 9 -4.14 4.95 -7.61
N ALA A 10 -3.75 3.82 -6.96
CA ALA A 10 -2.48 3.76 -6.26
C ALA A 10 -1.25 4.01 -7.16
N PRO A 11 -1.12 3.45 -8.38
CA PRO A 11 -0.04 3.81 -9.30
C PRO A 11 0.02 5.29 -9.66
N GLU A 12 -1.10 5.98 -9.76
CA GLU A 12 -1.14 7.42 -10.04
C GLU A 12 -0.65 8.24 -8.85
N LEU A 13 -1.01 7.86 -7.63
CA LEU A 13 -0.48 8.48 -6.42
C LEU A 13 1.04 8.29 -6.33
N GLY A 14 1.53 7.08 -6.55
CA GLY A 14 2.96 6.78 -6.58
C GLY A 14 3.71 7.56 -7.66
N ALA A 15 3.12 7.67 -8.85
CA ALA A 15 3.69 8.42 -9.97
C ALA A 15 3.89 9.91 -9.65
N LYS A 16 2.92 10.54 -8.97
CA LYS A 16 3.03 11.96 -8.57
C LYS A 16 4.19 12.21 -7.62
N LEU A 17 4.44 11.30 -6.70
CA LEU A 17 5.59 11.41 -5.80
C LEU A 17 6.92 11.17 -6.53
N ILE A 18 6.96 10.19 -7.44
CA ILE A 18 8.16 9.93 -8.25
C ILE A 18 8.49 11.14 -9.12
N GLU A 19 7.50 11.70 -9.82
CA GLU A 19 7.63 12.92 -10.62
C GLU A 19 8.24 14.07 -9.80
N ASP A 20 7.81 14.24 -8.56
CA ASP A 20 8.33 15.27 -7.66
C ASP A 20 9.76 14.99 -7.18
N ILE A 21 10.07 13.74 -6.82
CA ILE A 21 11.39 13.32 -6.36
C ILE A 21 12.46 13.53 -7.43
N ILE A 22 12.15 13.23 -8.70
CA ILE A 22 13.13 13.29 -9.80
C ILE A 22 13.27 14.66 -10.45
N LYS A 23 12.54 15.69 -10.02
CA LYS A 23 12.56 17.04 -10.64
C LYS A 23 13.97 17.60 -10.81
N ASP A 24 14.82 17.40 -9.82
CA ASP A 24 16.17 17.93 -9.78
C ASP A 24 17.24 16.83 -9.94
N LEU A 25 16.85 15.66 -10.41
CA LEU A 25 17.73 14.50 -10.62
C LEU A 25 17.74 14.11 -12.11
N ASP A 26 18.79 13.43 -12.54
CA ASP A 26 18.77 12.67 -13.78
C ASP A 26 17.91 11.40 -13.59
N PRO A 27 16.78 11.25 -14.26
CA PRO A 27 15.93 10.07 -14.12
C PRO A 27 16.67 8.76 -14.44
N SER A 28 17.72 8.80 -15.26
CA SER A 28 18.54 7.64 -15.61
C SER A 28 19.49 7.19 -14.50
N SER A 29 19.69 8.03 -13.47
CA SER A 29 20.48 7.67 -12.29
C SER A 29 19.75 6.77 -11.30
N ILE A 30 18.45 6.54 -11.50
CA ILE A 30 17.67 5.65 -10.64
C ILE A 30 17.75 4.22 -11.19
N ASP A 31 18.21 3.28 -10.36
CA ASP A 31 18.35 1.87 -10.72
C ASP A 31 17.04 1.09 -10.53
N GLU A 32 16.33 1.37 -9.43
CA GLU A 32 15.16 0.58 -9.06
C GLU A 32 14.10 1.42 -8.33
N VAL A 33 12.83 1.00 -8.48
CA VAL A 33 11.67 1.50 -7.72
C VAL A 33 11.05 0.34 -6.96
N ILE A 34 10.97 0.43 -5.63
CA ILE A 34 10.33 -0.59 -4.79
C ILE A 34 9.18 0.05 -4.03
N LEU A 35 7.95 -0.30 -4.39
CA LEU A 35 6.75 0.26 -3.75
C LEU A 35 5.88 -0.82 -3.10
N GLY A 36 5.51 -0.57 -1.84
CA GLY A 36 4.51 -1.35 -1.14
C GLY A 36 3.10 -1.07 -1.65
N SER A 37 2.32 -2.11 -1.89
CA SER A 37 0.89 -2.03 -2.17
C SER A 37 0.21 -3.32 -1.76
N VAL A 38 -0.91 -3.24 -1.06
CA VAL A 38 -1.64 -4.39 -0.50
C VAL A 38 -2.83 -4.76 -1.38
N LEU A 39 -3.68 -3.78 -1.72
CA LEU A 39 -4.94 -3.96 -2.42
C LEU A 39 -4.73 -3.83 -3.93
N THR A 40 -4.08 -4.81 -4.54
CA THR A 40 -3.65 -4.75 -5.95
C THR A 40 -4.71 -5.18 -6.96
N ALA A 41 -5.84 -5.72 -6.51
CA ALA A 41 -6.92 -6.13 -7.40
C ALA A 41 -7.44 -4.93 -8.22
N GLY A 42 -7.56 -5.12 -9.54
CA GLY A 42 -8.05 -4.07 -10.46
C GLY A 42 -7.04 -2.98 -10.81
N GLN A 43 -5.83 -2.97 -10.22
CA GLN A 43 -4.79 -1.96 -10.55
C GLN A 43 -4.01 -2.26 -11.85
N GLY A 44 -4.20 -3.41 -12.45
CA GLY A 44 -3.42 -3.86 -13.61
C GLY A 44 -2.10 -4.52 -13.20
N GLN A 45 -1.24 -4.79 -14.19
CA GLN A 45 0.03 -5.47 -13.95
C GLN A 45 1.04 -4.55 -13.26
N ALA A 46 1.82 -5.12 -12.33
CA ALA A 46 3.00 -4.50 -11.74
C ALA A 46 2.78 -3.02 -11.31
N PRO A 47 1.97 -2.73 -10.28
CA PRO A 47 1.62 -1.36 -9.91
C PRO A 47 2.82 -0.42 -9.70
N ALA A 48 3.91 -0.89 -9.08
CA ALA A 48 5.14 -0.09 -8.94
C ALA A 48 5.77 0.26 -10.29
N ARG A 49 5.72 -0.65 -11.27
CA ARG A 49 6.19 -0.36 -12.63
C ARG A 49 5.34 0.70 -13.32
N GLN A 50 4.02 0.64 -13.15
CA GLN A 50 3.13 1.68 -13.66
C GLN A 50 3.46 3.04 -13.05
N ALA A 51 3.67 3.09 -11.73
CA ALA A 51 4.04 4.32 -11.04
C ALA A 51 5.39 4.87 -11.55
N ALA A 52 6.39 4.02 -11.72
CA ALA A 52 7.71 4.40 -12.24
C ALA A 52 7.62 5.06 -13.63
N ILE A 53 6.95 4.41 -14.57
CA ILE A 53 6.81 4.91 -15.94
C ILE A 53 5.95 6.17 -16.01
N LYS A 54 4.80 6.18 -15.32
CA LYS A 54 3.93 7.36 -15.25
C LYS A 54 4.62 8.54 -14.56
N GLY A 55 5.53 8.27 -13.61
CA GLY A 55 6.32 9.28 -12.91
C GLY A 55 7.52 9.81 -13.70
N GLY A 56 7.73 9.35 -14.95
CA GLY A 56 8.76 9.88 -15.85
C GLY A 56 10.09 9.14 -15.82
N LEU A 57 10.19 7.99 -15.15
CA LEU A 57 11.41 7.19 -15.18
C LEU A 57 11.55 6.42 -16.50
N PRO A 58 12.78 6.19 -16.99
CA PRO A 58 13.02 5.46 -18.22
C PRO A 58 12.69 3.97 -18.09
N ASN A 59 12.47 3.31 -19.23
CA ASN A 59 12.12 1.89 -19.29
C ASN A 59 13.20 0.96 -18.73
N SER A 60 14.44 1.42 -18.61
CA SER A 60 15.57 0.67 -18.04
C SER A 60 15.47 0.48 -16.52
N VAL A 61 14.76 1.38 -15.82
CA VAL A 61 14.61 1.31 -14.35
C VAL A 61 13.79 0.08 -13.99
N GLN A 62 14.31 -0.74 -13.09
CA GLN A 62 13.60 -1.90 -12.56
C GLN A 62 12.48 -1.47 -11.59
N ALA A 63 11.46 -2.30 -11.43
CA ALA A 63 10.39 -1.98 -10.50
C ALA A 63 9.83 -3.23 -9.81
N LEU A 64 9.65 -3.15 -8.49
CA LEU A 64 9.11 -4.21 -7.65
C LEU A 64 7.92 -3.70 -6.84
N THR A 65 6.80 -4.41 -6.91
CA THR A 65 5.69 -4.23 -5.97
C THR A 65 5.80 -5.26 -4.87
N VAL A 66 5.82 -4.81 -3.61
CA VAL A 66 5.94 -5.69 -2.44
C VAL A 66 4.69 -5.60 -1.56
N ASN A 67 4.23 -6.74 -1.06
CA ASN A 67 3.15 -6.82 -0.11
C ASN A 67 3.62 -7.51 1.18
N LYS A 68 3.60 -6.78 2.28
CA LYS A 68 3.77 -7.25 3.66
C LYS A 68 2.71 -6.60 4.55
N VAL A 69 1.48 -6.52 4.04
CA VAL A 69 0.35 -5.84 4.67
C VAL A 69 0.75 -4.42 5.12
N CYS A 70 0.43 -3.99 6.34
CA CYS A 70 0.71 -2.64 6.85
C CYS A 70 2.20 -2.27 6.85
N SER A 71 3.10 -3.25 6.80
CA SER A 71 4.57 -3.05 6.78
C SER A 71 5.16 -2.98 5.37
N SER A 72 4.35 -2.93 4.31
CA SER A 72 4.82 -3.01 2.93
C SER A 72 5.77 -1.87 2.56
N GLY A 73 5.42 -0.63 2.92
CA GLY A 73 6.28 0.53 2.67
C GLY A 73 7.61 0.47 3.42
N LEU A 74 7.60 0.08 4.70
CA LEU A 74 8.84 -0.13 5.46
C LEU A 74 9.67 -1.27 4.88
N LYS A 75 9.02 -2.35 4.43
CA LYS A 75 9.73 -3.47 3.78
C LYS A 75 10.39 -3.02 2.47
N ALA A 76 9.75 -2.16 1.69
CA ALA A 76 10.33 -1.57 0.49
C ALA A 76 11.63 -0.81 0.80
N VAL A 77 11.62 0.03 1.84
CA VAL A 77 12.82 0.75 2.31
C VAL A 77 13.93 -0.21 2.75
N MET A 78 13.59 -1.28 3.47
CA MET A 78 14.57 -2.30 3.88
C MET A 78 15.19 -3.04 2.69
N LEU A 79 14.40 -3.31 1.65
CA LEU A 79 14.89 -3.96 0.42
C LEU A 79 15.83 -3.01 -0.34
N ALA A 80 15.44 -1.73 -0.48
CA ALA A 80 16.28 -0.71 -1.09
C ALA A 80 17.63 -0.55 -0.37
N ALA A 81 17.61 -0.50 0.96
CA ALA A 81 18.84 -0.46 1.75
C ALA A 81 19.73 -1.68 1.50
N ASN A 82 19.14 -2.87 1.39
CA ASN A 82 19.88 -4.09 1.07
C ASN A 82 20.48 -4.05 -0.35
N SER A 83 19.74 -3.58 -1.36
CA SER A 83 20.23 -3.44 -2.73
C SER A 83 21.47 -2.52 -2.79
N ILE A 84 21.44 -1.40 -2.06
CA ILE A 84 22.56 -0.46 -1.97
C ILE A 84 23.74 -1.09 -1.21
N LEU A 85 23.49 -1.68 -0.05
CA LEU A 85 24.56 -2.29 0.78
C LEU A 85 25.28 -3.45 0.09
N THR A 86 24.59 -4.16 -0.80
CA THR A 86 25.16 -5.29 -1.57
C THR A 86 25.74 -4.86 -2.91
N GLY A 87 25.69 -3.58 -3.26
CA GLY A 87 26.21 -3.04 -4.51
C GLY A 87 25.38 -3.41 -5.75
N GLN A 88 24.12 -3.80 -5.55
CA GLN A 88 23.18 -4.10 -6.66
C GLN A 88 22.57 -2.84 -7.26
N ALA A 89 22.50 -1.76 -6.48
CA ALA A 89 21.98 -0.47 -6.90
C ALA A 89 22.76 0.65 -6.22
N GLU A 90 22.84 1.81 -6.87
CA GLU A 90 23.38 3.05 -6.29
C GLU A 90 22.25 3.98 -5.83
N ALA A 91 21.12 4.00 -6.54
CA ALA A 91 19.97 4.83 -6.20
C ALA A 91 18.65 4.07 -6.36
N VAL A 92 17.84 4.02 -5.29
CA VAL A 92 16.56 3.33 -5.26
C VAL A 92 15.47 4.25 -4.72
N ILE A 93 14.35 4.36 -5.42
CA ILE A 93 13.14 4.99 -4.90
C ILE A 93 12.33 3.92 -4.15
N ALA A 94 12.08 4.13 -2.86
CA ALA A 94 11.37 3.19 -2.03
C ALA A 94 10.27 3.84 -1.19
N GLY A 95 9.15 3.17 -1.05
CA GLY A 95 8.01 3.66 -0.25
C GLY A 95 6.78 2.79 -0.40
N GLY A 96 5.61 3.40 -0.42
CA GLY A 96 4.35 2.70 -0.59
C GLY A 96 3.28 3.59 -1.22
N MET A 97 2.28 2.94 -1.78
CA MET A 97 1.12 3.57 -2.38
C MET A 97 -0.12 2.70 -2.13
N GLU A 98 -1.24 3.32 -1.81
CA GLU A 98 -2.51 2.61 -1.62
C GLU A 98 -3.68 3.53 -1.93
N SER A 99 -4.69 3.04 -2.62
CA SER A 99 -5.93 3.76 -2.87
C SER A 99 -7.11 2.92 -2.41
N MET A 100 -7.47 3.03 -1.15
CA MET A 100 -8.57 2.27 -0.57
C MET A 100 -9.92 2.68 -1.16
N SER A 101 -10.07 3.93 -1.61
CA SER A 101 -11.29 4.41 -2.28
C SER A 101 -11.57 3.69 -3.60
N ASN A 102 -10.53 3.16 -4.25
CA ASN A 102 -10.61 2.48 -5.54
C ASN A 102 -10.47 0.95 -5.42
N ALA A 103 -10.42 0.41 -4.20
CA ALA A 103 -10.36 -1.03 -3.99
C ALA A 103 -11.70 -1.68 -4.41
N PRO A 104 -11.69 -2.71 -5.26
CA PRO A 104 -12.91 -3.32 -5.77
C PRO A 104 -13.55 -4.28 -4.76
N SER A 105 -14.84 -4.53 -4.93
CA SER A 105 -15.46 -5.73 -4.36
C SER A 105 -15.15 -6.95 -5.24
N LEU A 106 -14.91 -8.09 -4.63
CA LEU A 106 -14.58 -9.36 -5.27
C LEU A 106 -15.82 -10.25 -5.33
N VAL A 107 -16.06 -10.88 -6.47
CA VAL A 107 -17.15 -11.85 -6.67
C VAL A 107 -16.56 -13.16 -7.21
N PRO A 108 -15.98 -14.02 -6.36
CA PRO A 108 -15.26 -15.23 -6.77
C PRO A 108 -16.12 -16.19 -7.62
N SER A 109 -17.41 -16.33 -7.28
CA SER A 109 -18.33 -17.25 -7.96
C SER A 109 -18.61 -16.90 -9.42
N LEU A 110 -18.35 -15.66 -9.87
CA LEU A 110 -18.61 -15.27 -11.27
C LEU A 110 -17.73 -15.99 -12.28
N ARG A 111 -16.55 -16.45 -11.90
CA ARG A 111 -15.67 -17.21 -12.81
C ARG A 111 -16.27 -18.57 -13.19
N GLU A 112 -16.99 -19.19 -12.29
CA GLU A 112 -17.69 -20.47 -12.49
C GLU A 112 -19.14 -20.28 -13.01
N GLY A 113 -19.62 -19.04 -13.02
CA GLY A 113 -20.98 -18.64 -13.36
C GLY A 113 -21.94 -18.78 -12.18
N ALA A 114 -22.55 -17.69 -11.77
CA ALA A 114 -23.64 -17.68 -10.80
C ALA A 114 -24.93 -18.15 -11.51
N ARG A 115 -25.18 -19.46 -11.53
CA ARG A 115 -26.26 -20.06 -12.35
C ARG A 115 -27.66 -19.90 -11.75
N LEU A 116 -27.77 -19.99 -10.42
CA LEU A 116 -29.04 -19.90 -9.71
C LEU A 116 -28.82 -19.43 -8.28
N GLY A 117 -29.63 -18.48 -7.81
CA GLY A 117 -29.58 -17.93 -6.46
C GLY A 117 -28.65 -16.70 -6.36
N ASN A 118 -28.41 -16.27 -5.13
CA ASN A 118 -27.62 -15.08 -4.81
C ASN A 118 -26.14 -15.36 -4.89
N THR A 119 -25.35 -14.31 -5.21
CA THR A 119 -23.89 -14.34 -5.09
C THR A 119 -23.42 -13.30 -4.08
N THR A 120 -22.30 -13.55 -3.43
CA THR A 120 -21.72 -12.64 -2.43
C THR A 120 -20.63 -11.79 -3.06
N ALA A 121 -20.70 -10.48 -2.82
CA ALA A 121 -19.61 -9.56 -3.08
C ALA A 121 -18.79 -9.37 -1.78
N ILE A 122 -17.49 -9.54 -1.88
CA ILE A 122 -16.54 -9.45 -0.76
C ILE A 122 -15.81 -8.11 -0.87
N ASP A 123 -15.82 -7.31 0.19
CA ASP A 123 -15.00 -6.09 0.29
C ASP A 123 -13.52 -6.48 0.38
N SER A 124 -12.73 -6.16 -0.64
CA SER A 124 -11.30 -6.48 -0.66
C SER A 124 -10.50 -5.70 0.39
N ILE A 125 -10.94 -4.52 0.81
CA ILE A 125 -10.29 -3.75 1.89
C ILE A 125 -10.30 -4.56 3.17
N VAL A 126 -11.47 -5.07 3.54
CA VAL A 126 -11.63 -5.87 4.75
C VAL A 126 -10.96 -7.23 4.59
N HIS A 127 -11.29 -7.95 3.52
CA HIS A 127 -10.87 -9.34 3.34
C HIS A 127 -9.35 -9.50 3.19
N ASP A 128 -8.72 -8.67 2.35
CA ASP A 128 -7.30 -8.81 2.00
C ASP A 128 -6.39 -7.92 2.85
N GLY A 129 -6.93 -6.84 3.44
CA GLY A 129 -6.14 -5.84 4.17
C GLY A 129 -6.36 -5.81 5.68
N LEU A 130 -7.57 -6.09 6.17
CA LEU A 130 -7.95 -5.81 7.56
C LEU A 130 -8.47 -7.02 8.35
N TRP A 131 -8.50 -8.20 7.75
CA TRP A 131 -8.96 -9.41 8.41
C TRP A 131 -7.81 -10.31 8.84
N ASP A 132 -7.79 -10.69 10.13
CA ASP A 132 -6.88 -11.73 10.63
C ASP A 132 -7.42 -13.11 10.26
N VAL A 133 -6.81 -13.73 9.26
CA VAL A 133 -7.21 -15.05 8.75
C VAL A 133 -6.91 -16.20 9.70
N TYR A 134 -6.08 -15.99 10.72
CA TYR A 134 -5.69 -17.00 11.69
C TYR A 134 -6.63 -17.06 12.89
N ASN A 135 -7.10 -15.89 13.35
CA ASN A 135 -7.95 -15.75 14.53
C ASN A 135 -9.38 -15.32 14.18
N ASP A 136 -9.69 -15.13 12.90
CA ASP A 136 -11.01 -14.84 12.36
C ASP A 136 -11.67 -13.57 12.94
N PHE A 137 -10.91 -12.46 12.96
CA PHE A 137 -11.42 -11.17 13.39
C PHE A 137 -10.77 -9.98 12.66
N HIS A 138 -11.46 -8.84 12.70
CA HIS A 138 -10.99 -7.58 12.11
C HIS A 138 -9.83 -6.98 12.92
N MET A 139 -8.92 -6.24 12.24
CA MET A 139 -7.78 -5.56 12.90
C MET A 139 -8.20 -4.57 14.00
N GLY A 140 -9.40 -3.99 13.92
CA GLY A 140 -9.97 -3.21 15.03
C GLY A 140 -10.14 -4.02 16.31
N SER A 141 -10.62 -5.26 16.20
CA SER A 141 -10.71 -6.19 17.35
C SER A 141 -9.33 -6.59 17.85
N ALA A 142 -8.34 -6.73 16.97
CA ALA A 142 -6.95 -6.94 17.36
C ALA A 142 -6.39 -5.76 18.18
N ALA A 143 -6.72 -4.53 17.82
CA ALA A 143 -6.34 -3.33 18.55
C ALA A 143 -6.97 -3.30 19.95
N GLU A 144 -8.26 -3.66 20.08
CA GLU A 144 -8.94 -3.76 21.38
C GLU A 144 -8.31 -4.86 22.27
N LEU A 145 -7.96 -6.00 21.66
CA LEU A 145 -7.24 -7.07 22.37
C LEU A 145 -5.86 -6.60 22.85
N CYS A 146 -5.14 -5.86 22.02
CA CYS A 146 -3.86 -5.24 22.37
C CYS A 146 -4.02 -4.26 23.54
N ALA A 147 -4.97 -3.34 23.47
CA ALA A 147 -5.26 -2.37 24.53
C ALA A 147 -5.56 -3.09 25.87
N LYS A 148 -6.38 -4.15 25.83
CA LYS A 148 -6.72 -4.96 27.01
C LYS A 148 -5.49 -5.68 27.58
N ASN A 149 -4.69 -6.35 26.75
CA ASN A 149 -3.56 -7.16 27.18
C ASN A 149 -2.41 -6.31 27.75
N TYR A 150 -2.17 -5.15 27.18
CA TYR A 150 -1.13 -4.20 27.61
C TYR A 150 -1.67 -3.13 28.57
N LYS A 151 -2.96 -3.20 28.94
CA LYS A 151 -3.62 -2.26 29.88
C LYS A 151 -3.48 -0.80 29.46
N ILE A 152 -3.60 -0.53 28.16
CA ILE A 152 -3.58 0.82 27.61
C ILE A 152 -4.92 1.48 27.88
N SER A 153 -4.92 2.59 28.64
CA SER A 153 -6.13 3.28 29.01
C SER A 153 -6.78 4.04 27.85
N ARG A 154 -8.02 4.45 28.00
CA ARG A 154 -8.71 5.30 27.02
C ARG A 154 -8.03 6.64 26.89
N GLU A 155 -7.58 7.22 27.97
CA GLU A 155 -6.89 8.49 28.03
C GLU A 155 -5.57 8.46 27.26
N GLU A 156 -4.78 7.39 27.41
CA GLU A 156 -3.53 7.19 26.66
C GLU A 156 -3.80 7.09 25.15
N GLN A 157 -4.86 6.39 24.73
CA GLN A 157 -5.26 6.27 23.32
C GLN A 157 -5.67 7.62 22.74
N ASP A 158 -6.47 8.41 23.49
CA ASP A 158 -6.93 9.73 23.08
C ASP A 158 -5.75 10.73 23.02
N GLU A 159 -4.82 10.69 23.97
CA GLU A 159 -3.60 11.50 23.95
C GLU A 159 -2.74 11.21 22.72
N PHE A 160 -2.57 9.92 22.40
CA PHE A 160 -1.83 9.52 21.20
C PHE A 160 -2.50 10.04 19.91
N ALA A 161 -3.83 9.93 19.80
CA ALA A 161 -4.58 10.43 18.67
C ALA A 161 -4.43 11.96 18.51
N ILE A 162 -4.58 12.72 19.60
CA ILE A 162 -4.40 14.18 19.62
C ILE A 162 -2.98 14.56 19.18
N LYS A 163 -1.95 13.85 19.67
CA LYS A 163 -0.56 14.07 19.29
C LYS A 163 -0.32 13.79 17.80
N SER A 164 -0.97 12.74 17.24
CA SER A 164 -0.91 12.43 15.82
C SER A 164 -1.49 13.56 14.96
N TYR A 165 -2.67 14.08 15.34
CA TYR A 165 -3.27 15.23 14.65
C TYR A 165 -2.38 16.49 14.71
N LYS A 166 -1.84 16.80 15.87
CA LYS A 166 -0.94 17.98 16.04
C LYS A 166 0.34 17.87 15.21
N ARG A 167 0.83 16.64 14.96
CA ARG A 167 2.00 16.42 14.10
C ARG A 167 1.70 16.53 12.62
N ALA A 168 0.45 16.30 12.22
CA ALA A 168 0.02 16.39 10.82
C ALA A 168 -0.32 17.83 10.40
N GLN A 169 -0.60 18.73 11.32
CA GLN A 169 -0.85 20.17 11.13
C GLN A 169 0.44 20.97 11.01
#